data_1eca5bdf64bf834991c197ed402b1657
#
_entry.id   1eca5bdf64bf834991c197ed402b1657
#
_cell.length_a   1.000
_cell.length_b   1.000
_cell.length_c   1.000
_cell.angle_alpha   90.00
_cell.angle_beta   90.00
_cell.angle_gamma   90.00
#
_symmetry.space_group_name_H-M   'P 1'
#
loop_
_entity.id
_entity.type
_entity.pdbx_description
1 polymer ?
#
loop_
_entity_poly.entity_id
_entity_poly.type
_entity_poly.pdbx_seq_one_letter_code
_entity_poly.pdbx_strand_id
1 'polypeptide(L)'
;MFQDEARFGRISDVRRCWAPKPLRPICQAMLTHEYTYAYGAVDACTGELDSLILPHVNTECMQLFLNEVSARHPQERIVMVIDGAGWHRSDALKAPTNIYLLTLPPYAPELNPIEHVWDELREKFFHNRVFKSLDALEDHLAQALKTLEDNPNTVSSIVSWPWIIGALLTSFMN
;
A
#
# COMPACT_ATOMS: atom_id res chain seq x y z
N MET A 1 -4.12 -12.24 1.01
CA MET A 1 -3.81 -10.81 0.74
C MET A 1 -2.33 -10.55 0.96
N PHE A 2 -1.75 -9.57 0.28
CA PHE A 2 -0.36 -9.12 0.44
C PHE A 2 -0.38 -7.73 1.09
N GLN A 3 0.36 -7.56 2.17
CA GLN A 3 0.35 -6.35 2.99
C GLN A 3 1.72 -5.65 2.95
N ASP A 4 1.68 -4.31 3.04
CA ASP A 4 2.86 -3.45 3.16
C ASP A 4 2.48 -2.04 3.62
N GLU A 5 3.48 -1.22 3.99
CA GLU A 5 3.34 0.19 4.33
C GLU A 5 4.14 1.08 3.39
N ALA A 6 3.51 2.14 2.91
CA ALA A 6 4.17 3.15 2.10
C ALA A 6 4.16 4.52 2.77
N ARG A 7 5.31 5.19 2.75
CA ARG A 7 5.43 6.56 3.23
C ARG A 7 5.09 7.56 2.13
N PHE A 8 4.25 8.54 2.45
CA PHE A 8 3.91 9.66 1.60
C PHE A 8 4.28 10.98 2.28
N GLY A 9 5.05 11.81 1.58
CA GLY A 9 5.52 13.10 2.08
C GLY A 9 4.80 14.28 1.40
N ARG A 10 4.83 15.45 2.04
CA ARG A 10 4.29 16.69 1.46
C ARG A 10 5.00 17.12 0.17
N ILE A 11 6.18 16.58 -0.07
CA ILE A 11 6.94 16.75 -1.30
C ILE A 11 6.96 15.43 -2.02
N SER A 12 6.36 15.37 -3.19
CA SER A 12 6.46 14.21 -4.06
C SER A 12 7.77 14.23 -4.86
N ASP A 13 8.16 13.08 -5.36
CA ASP A 13 9.33 12.95 -6.22
C ASP A 13 9.17 13.79 -7.49
N VAL A 14 10.23 14.55 -7.81
CA VAL A 14 10.27 15.35 -9.03
C VAL A 14 10.51 14.41 -10.21
N ARG A 15 9.53 14.33 -11.10
CA ARG A 15 9.62 13.51 -12.31
C ARG A 15 9.68 14.37 -13.56
N ARG A 16 10.28 13.83 -14.60
CA ARG A 16 10.29 14.45 -15.93
C ARG A 16 8.88 14.46 -16.50
N CYS A 17 8.47 15.60 -17.06
CA CYS A 17 7.20 15.74 -17.77
C CYS A 17 7.43 16.35 -19.17
N TRP A 18 6.50 16.07 -20.07
CA TRP A 18 6.48 16.70 -21.37
C TRP A 18 5.97 18.15 -21.24
N ALA A 19 6.69 19.10 -21.82
CA ALA A 19 6.27 20.49 -21.89
C ALA A 19 6.60 21.06 -23.29
N PRO A 20 5.78 21.99 -23.82
CA PRO A 20 6.09 22.69 -25.06
C PRO A 20 7.40 23.47 -24.93
N LYS A 21 8.26 23.43 -25.94
CA LYS A 21 9.44 24.30 -26.00
C LYS A 21 8.99 25.76 -26.13
N PRO A 22 9.65 26.73 -25.45
CA PRO A 22 10.83 26.60 -24.56
C PRO A 22 10.47 26.49 -23.07
N LEU A 23 9.24 26.14 -22.71
CA LEU A 23 8.77 26.10 -21.34
C LEU A 23 9.52 25.04 -20.52
N ARG A 24 10.08 25.45 -19.38
CA ARG A 24 10.61 24.55 -18.36
C ARG A 24 9.63 24.52 -17.20
N PRO A 25 8.93 23.40 -16.94
CA PRO A 25 8.06 23.27 -15.77
C PRO A 25 8.87 23.53 -14.49
N ILE A 26 8.33 24.38 -13.63
CA ILE A 26 8.92 24.66 -12.32
C ILE A 26 8.17 23.84 -11.30
N CYS A 27 8.86 22.97 -10.58
CA CYS A 27 8.33 22.29 -9.41
C CYS A 27 8.70 23.13 -8.18
N GLN A 28 7.71 23.44 -7.34
CA GLN A 28 7.96 24.13 -6.07
C GLN A 28 8.75 23.20 -5.14
N ALA A 29 9.86 23.67 -4.59
CA ALA A 29 10.57 22.96 -3.54
C ALA A 29 10.04 23.45 -2.17
N MET A 30 9.76 22.50 -1.29
CA MET A 30 9.43 22.75 0.11
C MET A 30 10.42 22.00 1.00
N LEU A 31 10.82 22.60 2.14
CA LEU A 31 11.80 22.02 3.06
C LEU A 31 11.14 21.32 4.28
N THR A 32 9.87 21.00 4.20
CA THR A 32 9.15 20.34 5.31
C THR A 32 9.25 18.83 5.22
N HIS A 33 9.72 18.20 6.31
CA HIS A 33 9.82 16.73 6.45
C HIS A 33 8.58 16.15 7.15
N GLU A 34 7.38 16.58 6.72
CA GLU A 34 6.14 16.00 7.22
C GLU A 34 5.66 14.91 6.26
N TYR A 35 5.22 13.80 6.84
CA TYR A 35 4.80 12.61 6.11
C TYR A 35 3.76 11.83 6.90
N THR A 36 2.99 11.02 6.19
CA THR A 36 2.05 10.03 6.72
C THR A 36 2.30 8.69 6.06
N TYR A 37 1.66 7.63 6.55
CA TYR A 37 1.82 6.29 6.01
C TYR A 37 0.49 5.74 5.53
N ALA A 38 0.50 5.10 4.34
CA ALA A 38 -0.56 4.23 3.89
C ALA A 38 -0.21 2.80 4.27
N TYR A 39 -1.09 2.14 4.99
CA TYR A 39 -1.12 0.70 5.17
C TYR A 39 -2.04 0.13 4.12
N GLY A 40 -1.66 -0.96 3.49
CA GLY A 40 -2.51 -1.60 2.50
C GLY A 40 -2.41 -3.11 2.54
N ALA A 41 -3.49 -3.78 2.17
CA ALA A 41 -3.52 -5.22 1.93
C ALA A 41 -4.31 -5.48 0.65
N VAL A 42 -3.70 -6.19 -0.30
CA VAL A 42 -4.30 -6.47 -1.61
C VAL A 42 -4.50 -7.96 -1.84
N ASP A 43 -5.65 -8.34 -2.34
CA ASP A 43 -5.88 -9.68 -2.88
C ASP A 43 -5.43 -9.71 -4.35
N ALA A 44 -4.39 -10.50 -4.64
CA ALA A 44 -3.86 -10.61 -5.98
C ALA A 44 -4.81 -11.33 -6.96
N CYS A 45 -5.79 -12.09 -6.47
CA CYS A 45 -6.76 -12.78 -7.31
C CYS A 45 -7.93 -11.90 -7.73
N THR A 46 -8.46 -11.12 -6.79
CA THR A 46 -9.67 -10.30 -7.00
C THR A 46 -9.35 -8.84 -7.30
N GLY A 47 -8.18 -8.36 -6.87
CA GLY A 47 -7.82 -6.94 -6.89
C GLY A 47 -8.48 -6.14 -5.76
N GLU A 48 -9.11 -6.80 -4.79
CA GLU A 48 -9.63 -6.14 -3.61
C GLU A 48 -8.50 -5.53 -2.79
N LEU A 49 -8.64 -4.28 -2.43
CA LEU A 49 -7.65 -3.50 -1.70
C LEU A 49 -8.29 -2.95 -0.42
N ASP A 50 -7.71 -3.27 0.72
CA ASP A 50 -7.97 -2.60 1.98
C ASP A 50 -6.87 -1.61 2.27
N SER A 51 -7.23 -0.40 2.65
CA SER A 51 -6.24 0.61 3.04
C SER A 51 -6.63 1.39 4.29
N LEU A 52 -5.60 1.93 4.96
CA LEU A 52 -5.74 2.80 6.12
C LEU A 52 -4.58 3.80 6.16
N ILE A 53 -4.87 5.08 6.48
CA ILE A 53 -3.84 6.11 6.65
C ILE A 53 -3.53 6.22 8.13
N LEU A 54 -2.25 6.06 8.50
CA LEU A 54 -1.81 6.06 9.89
C LEU A 54 -0.54 6.93 10.05
N PRO A 55 -0.35 7.54 11.23
CA PRO A 55 0.74 8.50 11.43
C PRO A 55 2.13 7.86 11.58
N HIS A 56 2.18 6.58 11.94
CA HIS A 56 3.44 5.88 12.25
C HIS A 56 3.46 4.48 11.67
N VAL A 57 4.68 3.94 11.51
CA VAL A 57 4.92 2.52 11.24
C VAL A 57 5.43 1.88 12.53
N ASN A 58 4.53 1.18 13.23
CA ASN A 58 4.81 0.50 14.47
C ASN A 58 3.80 -0.62 14.74
N THR A 59 4.03 -1.40 15.78
CA THR A 59 3.17 -2.53 16.15
C THR A 59 1.72 -2.11 16.47
N GLU A 60 1.51 -0.93 17.08
CA GLU A 60 0.17 -0.45 17.44
C GLU A 60 -0.64 -0.10 16.18
N CYS A 61 -0.03 0.61 15.24
CA CYS A 61 -0.66 0.95 13.96
C CYS A 61 -0.93 -0.31 13.12
N MET A 62 0.00 -1.27 13.11
CA MET A 62 -0.21 -2.56 12.45
C MET A 62 -1.36 -3.34 13.09
N GLN A 63 -1.48 -3.32 14.43
CA GLN A 63 -2.60 -3.94 15.12
C GLN A 63 -3.95 -3.31 14.75
N LEU A 64 -4.00 -1.97 14.63
CA LEU A 64 -5.21 -1.26 14.18
C LEU A 64 -5.57 -1.68 12.76
N PHE A 65 -4.59 -1.75 11.86
CA PHE A 65 -4.80 -2.16 10.48
C PHE A 65 -5.34 -3.59 10.39
N LEU A 66 -4.73 -4.56 11.10
CA LEU A 66 -5.20 -5.95 11.10
C LEU A 66 -6.62 -6.07 11.65
N ASN A 67 -6.95 -5.32 12.69
CA ASN A 67 -8.30 -5.33 13.27
C ASN A 67 -9.33 -4.78 12.27
N GLU A 68 -8.99 -3.72 11.54
CA GLU A 68 -9.85 -3.14 10.51
C GLU A 68 -10.09 -4.11 9.35
N VAL A 69 -9.03 -4.73 8.80
CA VAL A 69 -9.16 -5.74 7.75
C VAL A 69 -10.01 -6.92 8.23
N SER A 70 -9.76 -7.41 9.45
CA SER A 70 -10.57 -8.48 10.04
C SER A 70 -12.05 -8.11 10.15
N ALA A 71 -12.35 -6.86 10.51
CA ALA A 71 -13.73 -6.37 10.64
C ALA A 71 -14.44 -6.20 9.29
N ARG A 72 -13.69 -5.85 8.24
CA ARG A 72 -14.23 -5.77 6.86
C ARG A 72 -14.55 -7.15 6.28
N HIS A 73 -13.80 -8.18 6.68
CA HIS A 73 -13.90 -9.54 6.17
C HIS A 73 -14.30 -10.57 7.27
N PRO A 74 -15.44 -10.40 7.96
CA PRO A 74 -15.78 -11.21 9.15
C PRO A 74 -16.08 -12.67 8.85
N GLN A 75 -16.38 -13.02 7.60
CA GLN A 75 -16.72 -14.38 7.17
C GLN A 75 -15.56 -15.08 6.44
N GLU A 76 -14.45 -14.40 6.22
CA GLU A 76 -13.34 -14.90 5.43
C GLU A 76 -12.17 -15.30 6.32
N ARG A 77 -11.40 -16.28 5.86
CA ARG A 77 -10.11 -16.62 6.44
C ARG A 77 -9.02 -16.08 5.53
N ILE A 78 -8.25 -15.15 6.06
CA ILE A 78 -7.23 -14.42 5.30
C ILE A 78 -5.85 -14.96 5.64
N VAL A 79 -5.12 -15.40 4.63
CA VAL A 79 -3.66 -15.52 4.72
C VAL A 79 -3.07 -14.18 4.30
N MET A 80 -2.50 -13.45 5.25
CA MET A 80 -1.88 -12.15 5.01
C MET A 80 -0.37 -12.32 4.92
N VAL A 81 0.16 -12.11 3.74
CA VAL A 81 1.59 -12.15 3.46
C VAL A 81 2.18 -10.79 3.82
N ILE A 82 3.16 -10.80 4.72
CA ILE A 82 3.83 -9.60 5.26
C ILE A 82 5.34 -9.69 5.05
N ASP A 83 6.03 -8.57 5.07
CA ASP A 83 7.48 -8.56 5.08
C ASP A 83 8.06 -8.95 6.47
N GLY A 84 9.38 -9.02 6.55
CA GLY A 84 10.10 -9.39 7.77
C GLY A 84 10.42 -8.23 8.71
N ALA A 85 9.72 -7.10 8.65
CA ALA A 85 9.98 -5.94 9.50
C ALA A 85 9.86 -6.27 11.01
N GLY A 86 10.63 -5.55 11.82
CA GLY A 86 10.75 -5.84 13.26
C GLY A 86 9.43 -5.73 14.03
N TRP A 87 8.55 -4.80 13.63
CA TRP A 87 7.23 -4.63 14.25
C TRP A 87 6.24 -5.75 13.90
N HIS A 88 6.43 -6.44 12.78
CA HIS A 88 5.65 -7.64 12.41
C HIS A 88 6.01 -8.88 13.24
N ARG A 89 7.20 -8.89 13.86
CA ARG A 89 7.71 -9.99 14.69
C ARG A 89 7.54 -9.73 16.19
N SER A 90 6.89 -8.65 16.57
CA SER A 90 6.68 -8.30 17.97
C SER A 90 5.69 -9.28 18.61
N ASP A 91 6.02 -9.81 19.80
CA ASP A 91 5.10 -10.61 20.63
C ASP A 91 3.84 -9.82 21.05
N ALA A 92 3.88 -8.50 20.92
CA ALA A 92 2.74 -7.63 21.18
C ALA A 92 1.72 -7.60 20.04
N LEU A 93 2.11 -7.98 18.81
CA LEU A 93 1.20 -8.07 17.67
C LEU A 93 0.34 -9.33 17.78
N LYS A 94 -0.98 -9.14 17.80
CA LYS A 94 -1.93 -10.25 17.91
C LYS A 94 -2.79 -10.31 16.66
N ALA A 95 -2.51 -11.26 15.80
CA ALA A 95 -3.36 -11.47 14.63
C ALA A 95 -4.79 -11.81 15.06
N PRO A 96 -5.82 -11.18 14.47
CA PRO A 96 -7.21 -11.58 14.62
C PRO A 96 -7.43 -13.05 14.25
N THR A 97 -8.47 -13.68 14.80
CA THR A 97 -8.71 -15.13 14.64
C THR A 97 -8.94 -15.60 13.21
N ASN A 98 -9.35 -14.68 12.33
CA ASN A 98 -9.59 -14.96 10.92
C ASN A 98 -8.39 -14.56 10.03
N ILE A 99 -7.29 -14.04 10.58
CA ILE A 99 -6.06 -13.66 9.84
C ILE A 99 -4.90 -14.55 10.27
N TYR A 100 -4.25 -15.17 9.29
CA TYR A 100 -3.00 -15.89 9.47
C TYR A 100 -1.87 -15.12 8.79
N LEU A 101 -0.85 -14.74 9.56
CA LEU A 101 0.32 -13.99 9.07
C LEU A 101 1.37 -14.96 8.50
N LEU A 102 1.77 -14.71 7.26
CA LEU A 102 2.84 -15.43 6.56
C LEU A 102 3.95 -14.45 6.19
N THR A 103 5.14 -14.65 6.74
CA THR A 103 6.27 -13.74 6.51
C THR A 103 7.02 -14.12 5.22
N LEU A 104 7.26 -13.14 4.36
CA LEU A 104 8.13 -13.27 3.18
C LEU A 104 9.59 -13.49 3.59
N PRO A 105 10.41 -14.10 2.71
CA PRO A 105 11.86 -14.09 2.87
C PRO A 105 12.39 -12.64 3.01
N PRO A 106 13.42 -12.42 3.83
CA PRO A 106 14.00 -11.10 3.97
C PRO A 106 14.58 -10.59 2.63
N TYR A 107 14.50 -9.27 2.42
CA TYR A 107 15.02 -8.59 1.23
C TYR A 107 14.43 -9.07 -0.11
N ALA A 108 13.15 -9.40 -0.14
CA ALA A 108 12.46 -9.85 -1.34
C ALA A 108 11.20 -9.01 -1.67
N PRO A 109 11.33 -7.67 -1.87
CA PRO A 109 10.19 -6.80 -2.18
C PRO A 109 9.54 -7.18 -3.52
N GLU A 110 10.31 -7.76 -4.45
CA GLU A 110 9.80 -8.25 -5.73
C GLU A 110 8.76 -9.39 -5.60
N LEU A 111 8.66 -9.99 -4.42
CA LEU A 111 7.63 -10.99 -4.12
C LEU A 111 6.35 -10.38 -3.55
N ASN A 112 6.36 -9.08 -3.26
CA ASN A 112 5.20 -8.37 -2.70
C ASN A 112 4.51 -7.49 -3.75
N PRO A 113 3.40 -7.94 -4.35
CA PRO A 113 2.74 -7.21 -5.43
C PRO A 113 2.14 -5.86 -5.02
N ILE A 114 1.91 -5.62 -3.73
CA ILE A 114 1.40 -4.34 -3.26
C ILE A 114 2.39 -3.19 -3.49
N GLU A 115 3.68 -3.47 -3.62
CA GLU A 115 4.67 -2.45 -3.99
C GLU A 115 4.32 -1.75 -5.31
N HIS A 116 3.72 -2.48 -6.26
CA HIS A 116 3.24 -1.88 -7.52
C HIS A 116 1.98 -1.03 -7.34
N VAL A 117 1.17 -1.28 -6.33
CA VAL A 117 0.06 -0.39 -5.96
C VAL A 117 0.63 0.95 -5.48
N TRP A 118 1.70 0.91 -4.67
CA TRP A 118 2.39 2.13 -4.25
C TRP A 118 3.04 2.89 -5.40
N ASP A 119 3.62 2.18 -6.34
CA ASP A 119 4.19 2.79 -7.55
C ASP A 119 3.10 3.45 -8.42
N GLU A 120 1.96 2.78 -8.62
CA GLU A 120 0.81 3.34 -9.35
C GLU A 120 0.27 4.59 -8.65
N LEU A 121 0.12 4.56 -7.32
CA LEU A 121 -0.29 5.72 -6.54
C LEU A 121 0.67 6.90 -6.74
N ARG A 122 1.97 6.67 -6.60
CA ARG A 122 3.00 7.71 -6.78
C ARG A 122 2.98 8.27 -8.20
N GLU A 123 2.85 7.40 -9.20
CA GLU A 123 2.88 7.78 -10.60
C GLU A 123 1.62 8.54 -11.04
N LYS A 124 0.44 8.10 -10.65
CA LYS A 124 -0.82 8.67 -11.13
C LYS A 124 -1.30 9.85 -10.31
N PHE A 125 -1.06 9.85 -9.01
CA PHE A 125 -1.69 10.80 -8.10
C PHE A 125 -0.70 11.79 -7.46
N PHE A 126 0.59 11.44 -7.33
CA PHE A 126 1.52 12.20 -6.49
C PHE A 126 2.67 12.89 -7.23
N HIS A 127 3.00 12.51 -8.47
CA HIS A 127 4.15 13.09 -9.14
C HIS A 127 4.06 14.61 -9.33
N ASN A 128 5.17 15.31 -9.12
CA ASN A 128 5.30 16.77 -9.26
C ASN A 128 4.30 17.58 -8.41
N ARG A 129 3.85 17.06 -7.29
CA ARG A 129 2.93 17.75 -6.38
C ARG A 129 3.64 18.19 -5.10
N VAL A 130 3.18 19.32 -4.57
CA VAL A 130 3.55 19.86 -3.26
C VAL A 130 2.26 20.17 -2.51
N PHE A 131 2.15 19.64 -1.30
CA PHE A 131 0.96 19.82 -0.47
C PHE A 131 1.19 20.92 0.56
N LYS A 132 0.21 21.81 0.74
CA LYS A 132 0.30 22.97 1.62
C LYS A 132 0.31 22.59 3.11
N SER A 133 -0.29 21.45 3.47
CA SER A 133 -0.36 20.93 4.84
C SER A 133 -0.33 19.39 4.82
N LEU A 134 -0.15 18.78 5.99
CA LEU A 134 -0.27 17.34 6.15
C LEU A 134 -1.71 16.88 5.89
N ASP A 135 -2.71 17.62 6.38
CA ASP A 135 -4.13 17.34 6.13
C ASP A 135 -4.44 17.30 4.62
N ALA A 136 -3.91 18.26 3.85
CA ALA A 136 -4.10 18.29 2.40
C ALA A 136 -3.43 17.11 1.68
N LEU A 137 -2.33 16.59 2.21
CA LEU A 137 -1.70 15.36 1.74
C LEU A 137 -2.58 14.15 2.06
N GLU A 138 -3.06 14.05 3.31
CA GLU A 138 -3.90 12.94 3.78
C GLU A 138 -5.24 12.88 3.04
N ASP A 139 -5.89 14.02 2.84
CA ASP A 139 -7.11 14.12 2.03
C ASP A 139 -6.89 13.62 0.60
N HIS A 140 -5.76 14.03 -0.01
CA HIS A 140 -5.42 13.60 -1.35
C HIS A 140 -5.09 12.10 -1.42
N LEU A 141 -4.35 11.59 -0.43
CA LEU A 141 -4.02 10.19 -0.31
C LEU A 141 -5.28 9.33 -0.10
N ALA A 142 -6.21 9.79 0.75
CA ALA A 142 -7.48 9.12 0.99
C ALA A 142 -8.32 9.01 -0.30
N GLN A 143 -8.39 10.08 -1.09
CA GLN A 143 -9.09 10.08 -2.38
C GLN A 143 -8.42 9.14 -3.39
N ALA A 144 -7.09 9.12 -3.44
CA ALA A 144 -6.34 8.25 -4.34
C ALA A 144 -6.51 6.77 -3.98
N LEU A 145 -6.38 6.41 -2.70
CA LEU A 145 -6.63 5.06 -2.18
C LEU A 145 -8.08 4.62 -2.46
N LYS A 146 -9.04 5.48 -2.14
CA LYS A 146 -10.46 5.21 -2.43
C LYS A 146 -10.72 4.97 -3.92
N THR A 147 -10.04 5.70 -4.79
CA THR A 147 -10.16 5.48 -6.24
C THR A 147 -9.69 4.09 -6.65
N LEU A 148 -8.64 3.55 -6.01
CA LEU A 148 -8.18 2.18 -6.27
C LEU A 148 -9.10 1.14 -5.63
N GLU A 149 -9.53 1.33 -4.38
CA GLU A 149 -10.48 0.44 -3.70
C GLU A 149 -11.79 0.28 -4.48
N ASP A 150 -12.29 1.37 -5.05
CA ASP A 150 -13.51 1.36 -5.88
C ASP A 150 -13.30 0.75 -7.28
N ASN A 151 -12.06 0.41 -7.66
CA ASN A 151 -11.72 -0.11 -8.97
C ASN A 151 -10.87 -1.40 -8.91
N PRO A 152 -11.39 -2.51 -8.37
CA PRO A 152 -10.64 -3.76 -8.19
C PRO A 152 -10.09 -4.33 -9.51
N ASN A 153 -10.75 -4.11 -10.64
CA ASN A 153 -10.23 -4.52 -11.95
C ASN A 153 -8.91 -3.80 -12.31
N THR A 154 -8.79 -2.52 -11.95
CA THR A 154 -7.54 -1.78 -12.14
C THR A 154 -6.45 -2.34 -11.23
N VAL A 155 -6.76 -2.55 -9.95
CA VAL A 155 -5.82 -3.12 -8.98
C VAL A 155 -5.39 -4.52 -9.42
N SER A 156 -6.32 -5.38 -9.80
CA SER A 156 -6.02 -6.72 -10.33
C SER A 156 -5.04 -6.67 -11.51
N SER A 157 -5.23 -5.73 -12.45
CA SER A 157 -4.29 -5.57 -13.59
C SER A 157 -2.86 -5.21 -13.18
N ILE A 158 -2.69 -4.64 -11.98
CA ILE A 158 -1.38 -4.25 -11.43
C ILE A 158 -0.73 -5.43 -10.68
N VAL A 159 -1.52 -6.19 -9.90
CA VAL A 159 -0.99 -7.16 -8.92
C VAL A 159 -1.14 -8.63 -9.32
N SER A 160 -2.02 -8.98 -10.27
CA SER A 160 -2.32 -10.37 -10.64
C SER A 160 -1.25 -10.97 -11.57
N TRP A 161 -0.05 -11.10 -11.08
CA TRP A 161 1.02 -11.69 -11.90
C TRP A 161 0.87 -13.19 -12.04
N PRO A 162 1.16 -13.76 -13.23
CA PRO A 162 0.92 -15.19 -13.51
C PRO A 162 1.57 -16.12 -12.50
N TRP A 163 2.77 -15.80 -12.01
CA TRP A 163 3.46 -16.65 -11.05
C TRP A 163 2.84 -16.59 -9.65
N ILE A 164 2.32 -15.42 -9.20
CA ILE A 164 1.60 -15.27 -7.94
C ILE A 164 0.32 -16.08 -7.98
N ILE A 165 -0.48 -15.87 -9.04
CA ILE A 165 -1.73 -16.60 -9.22
C ILE A 165 -1.48 -18.11 -9.30
N GLY A 166 -0.44 -18.54 -10.04
CA GLY A 166 -0.04 -19.94 -10.11
C GLY A 166 0.35 -20.53 -8.75
N ALA A 167 1.12 -19.79 -7.93
CA ALA A 167 1.50 -20.22 -6.58
C ALA A 167 0.29 -20.34 -5.64
N LEU A 168 -0.62 -19.36 -5.66
CA LEU A 168 -1.84 -19.38 -4.86
C LEU A 168 -2.73 -20.56 -5.24
N LEU A 169 -3.01 -20.76 -6.53
CA LEU A 169 -3.85 -21.88 -6.99
C LEU A 169 -3.28 -23.25 -6.63
N THR A 170 -1.96 -23.42 -6.72
CA THR A 170 -1.29 -24.67 -6.35
C THR A 170 -1.41 -24.97 -4.85
N SER A 171 -1.43 -23.94 -4.01
CA SER A 171 -1.56 -24.08 -2.55
C SER A 171 -2.97 -24.50 -2.11
N PHE A 172 -4.00 -24.25 -2.93
CA PHE A 172 -5.38 -24.65 -2.65
C PHE A 172 -5.72 -26.07 -3.17
N MET A 173 -4.85 -26.67 -4.00
CA MET A 173 -5.07 -27.99 -4.60
C MET A 173 -4.41 -29.13 -3.83
N ASN A 174 -3.64 -28.84 -2.78
CA ASN A 174 -2.98 -29.81 -1.89
C ASN A 174 -3.56 -29.74 -0.48
#